data_835dbe93c5a5dbd7294174fdb78523e5
#
_entry.id   835dbe93c5a5dbd7294174fdb78523e5
#
_cell.length_a   1.000
_cell.length_b   1.000
_cell.length_c   1.000
_cell.angle_alpha   90.00
_cell.angle_beta   90.00
_cell.angle_gamma   90.00
#
_symmetry.space_group_name_H-M   'P 1'
#
loop_
_entity.id
_entity.type
_entity.pdbx_description
1 polymer ?
#
loop_
_entity_poly.entity_id
_entity_poly.type
_entity_poly.pdbx_seq_one_letter_code
_entity_poly.pdbx_strand_id
1 'polypeptide(L)'
;MSKKFINRKVWLLTISFLLFIQMFSQSPVGAWERYFQDENGTEIRSIVIFSERFQSIAMFNAKSGEFIYSNGGTWELNGNMMTERVEFDTANSERVGNIITFEVTITNDKLSLPESDWHFSRIDDGGPGDLNGAWLMSGRYRNGEKQMRNTDRPRKTMKILSGTRFQWIAFDTEKKEFKGTGGGTYTTVDGKYSENIEFFSRDNSRVGMSLEFNYNIEKGDWIHKGKTSKGDPLHEIWEERIK
;
A
#
# COMPACT_ATOMS: atom_id res chain seq x y z
N MET A 1 64.41 -15.06 -28.80
CA MET A 1 63.15 -14.25 -28.95
C MET A 1 61.96 -15.19 -28.83
N SER A 2 61.37 -15.28 -27.65
CA SER A 2 60.21 -16.15 -27.40
C SER A 2 58.93 -15.31 -27.48
N LYS A 3 58.06 -15.61 -28.44
CA LYS A 3 56.76 -14.96 -28.59
C LYS A 3 55.77 -15.63 -27.63
N LYS A 4 55.34 -14.87 -26.60
CA LYS A 4 54.21 -15.28 -25.71
C LYS A 4 52.91 -15.22 -26.51
N PHE A 5 52.33 -16.39 -26.78
CA PHE A 5 50.94 -16.47 -27.25
C PHE A 5 50.01 -16.20 -26.06
N ILE A 6 49.42 -15.02 -25.97
CA ILE A 6 48.39 -14.70 -25.05
C ILE A 6 47.10 -15.38 -25.53
N ASN A 7 46.56 -16.23 -24.67
CA ASN A 7 45.48 -17.20 -24.95
C ASN A 7 44.16 -16.42 -25.17
N ARG A 8 43.75 -16.32 -26.43
CA ARG A 8 42.49 -15.65 -26.86
C ARG A 8 41.21 -16.20 -26.18
N LYS A 9 41.30 -17.41 -25.61
CA LYS A 9 40.15 -18.05 -24.89
C LYS A 9 39.86 -17.44 -23.52
N VAL A 10 40.84 -16.78 -22.88
CA VAL A 10 40.65 -16.16 -21.57
C VAL A 10 39.83 -14.86 -21.69
N TRP A 11 39.97 -14.14 -22.81
CA TRP A 11 39.21 -12.91 -23.04
C TRP A 11 37.72 -13.13 -23.35
N LEU A 12 37.36 -14.25 -23.95
CA LEU A 12 35.96 -14.60 -24.23
C LEU A 12 35.20 -15.05 -22.96
N LEU A 13 35.88 -15.61 -21.98
CA LEU A 13 35.27 -15.96 -20.68
C LEU A 13 35.03 -14.75 -19.77
N THR A 14 35.89 -13.73 -19.82
CA THR A 14 35.71 -12.49 -19.04
C THR A 14 34.62 -11.58 -19.61
N ILE A 15 34.36 -11.58 -20.90
CA ILE A 15 33.29 -10.80 -21.54
C ILE A 15 31.92 -11.46 -21.29
N SER A 16 31.86 -12.80 -21.18
CA SER A 16 30.61 -13.52 -20.88
C SER A 16 30.14 -13.32 -19.44
N PHE A 17 31.03 -12.97 -18.51
CA PHE A 17 30.67 -12.72 -17.10
C PHE A 17 30.14 -11.31 -16.85
N LEU A 18 30.37 -10.37 -17.77
CA LEU A 18 29.90 -8.97 -17.66
C LEU A 18 28.50 -8.75 -18.25
N LEU A 19 27.88 -9.74 -18.85
CA LEU A 19 26.54 -9.65 -19.45
C LEU A 19 25.43 -10.28 -18.57
N PHE A 20 25.70 -10.74 -17.35
CA PHE A 20 24.68 -10.91 -16.33
C PHE A 20 24.35 -9.54 -15.71
N ILE A 21 23.81 -8.64 -16.52
CA ILE A 21 22.97 -7.58 -15.99
C ILE A 21 21.77 -8.33 -15.37
N GLN A 22 21.78 -8.48 -14.05
CA GLN A 22 20.60 -8.88 -13.34
C GLN A 22 19.54 -7.84 -13.72
N MET A 23 18.58 -8.24 -14.54
CA MET A 23 17.32 -7.54 -14.65
C MET A 23 16.67 -7.71 -13.27
N PHE A 24 17.02 -6.84 -12.33
CA PHE A 24 16.20 -6.65 -11.16
C PHE A 24 14.84 -6.21 -11.68
N SER A 25 13.88 -7.10 -11.65
CA SER A 25 12.48 -6.70 -11.79
C SER A 25 12.26 -5.65 -10.72
N GLN A 26 12.00 -4.41 -11.15
CA GLN A 26 11.80 -3.33 -10.19
C GLN A 26 10.49 -3.60 -9.49
N SER A 27 10.56 -3.70 -8.15
CA SER A 27 9.40 -3.96 -7.31
C SER A 27 8.48 -2.73 -7.29
N PRO A 28 7.14 -2.90 -7.41
CA PRO A 28 6.18 -1.83 -7.15
C PRO A 28 6.06 -1.48 -5.66
N VAL A 29 6.62 -2.28 -4.74
CA VAL A 29 6.50 -2.06 -3.29
C VAL A 29 6.89 -0.63 -2.93
N GLY A 30 6.09 -0.02 -2.05
CA GLY A 30 6.18 1.38 -1.66
C GLY A 30 4.93 2.17 -1.98
N ALA A 31 5.07 3.48 -2.03
CA ALA A 31 3.99 4.38 -2.36
C ALA A 31 4.28 5.20 -3.61
N TRP A 32 3.22 5.46 -4.35
CA TRP A 32 3.27 6.18 -5.62
C TRP A 32 2.14 7.19 -5.69
N GLU A 33 2.36 8.31 -6.39
CA GLU A 33 1.35 9.34 -6.58
C GLU A 33 1.28 9.84 -8.01
N ARG A 34 0.08 10.29 -8.37
CA ARG A 34 -0.14 11.10 -9.56
C ARG A 34 -1.16 12.19 -9.28
N TYR A 35 -1.06 13.28 -10.05
CA TYR A 35 -2.03 14.35 -10.09
C TYR A 35 -2.64 14.41 -11.48
N PHE A 36 -3.92 14.68 -11.56
CA PHE A 36 -4.63 14.89 -12.81
C PHE A 36 -5.84 15.81 -12.57
N GLN A 37 -6.41 16.38 -13.61
CA GLN A 37 -7.65 17.14 -13.54
C GLN A 37 -8.82 16.27 -13.97
N ASP A 38 -9.95 16.38 -13.24
CA ASP A 38 -11.22 15.79 -13.64
C ASP A 38 -11.87 16.63 -14.77
N GLU A 39 -13.04 16.20 -15.23
CA GLU A 39 -13.81 16.88 -16.29
C GLU A 39 -14.22 18.32 -15.92
N ASN A 40 -14.26 18.66 -14.64
CA ASN A 40 -14.60 19.98 -14.11
C ASN A 40 -13.36 20.85 -13.85
N GLY A 41 -12.15 20.36 -14.15
CA GLY A 41 -10.89 21.03 -13.87
C GLY A 41 -10.45 20.96 -12.42
N THR A 42 -11.07 20.09 -11.60
CA THR A 42 -10.65 19.85 -10.23
C THR A 42 -9.39 19.02 -10.21
N GLU A 43 -8.37 19.47 -9.49
CA GLU A 43 -7.15 18.68 -9.32
C GLU A 43 -7.38 17.53 -8.35
N ILE A 44 -7.16 16.31 -8.87
CA ILE A 44 -7.30 15.05 -8.13
C ILE A 44 -5.92 14.50 -7.85
N ARG A 45 -5.70 14.08 -6.60
CA ARG A 45 -4.53 13.31 -6.20
C ARG A 45 -4.89 11.84 -6.07
N SER A 46 -4.07 11.00 -6.66
CA SER A 46 -4.19 9.56 -6.58
C SER A 46 -2.95 9.00 -5.88
N ILE A 47 -3.14 8.24 -4.81
CA ILE A 47 -2.07 7.55 -4.07
C ILE A 47 -2.31 6.06 -4.19
N VAL A 48 -1.30 5.30 -4.59
CA VAL A 48 -1.31 3.84 -4.50
C VAL A 48 -0.20 3.37 -3.58
N ILE A 49 -0.55 2.45 -2.69
CA ILE A 49 0.38 1.78 -1.76
C ILE A 49 0.46 0.32 -2.16
N PHE A 50 1.67 -0.17 -2.39
CA PHE A 50 1.96 -1.58 -2.56
C PHE A 50 2.75 -2.09 -1.36
N SER A 51 2.23 -3.09 -0.67
CA SER A 51 3.00 -3.98 0.19
C SER A 51 3.42 -5.21 -0.62
N GLU A 52 4.07 -6.20 -0.02
CA GLU A 52 4.57 -7.37 -0.78
C GLU A 52 3.48 -8.13 -1.57
N ARG A 53 2.23 -8.14 -1.10
CA ARG A 53 1.12 -8.93 -1.68
C ARG A 53 -0.18 -8.17 -1.88
N PHE A 54 -0.28 -6.99 -1.29
CA PHE A 54 -1.51 -6.21 -1.30
C PHE A 54 -1.26 -4.83 -1.87
N GLN A 55 -2.26 -4.31 -2.54
CA GLN A 55 -2.27 -2.93 -3.01
C GLN A 55 -3.58 -2.24 -2.61
N SER A 56 -3.51 -0.93 -2.51
CA SER A 56 -4.68 -0.07 -2.38
C SER A 56 -4.41 1.27 -3.04
N ILE A 57 -5.34 1.72 -3.87
CA ILE A 57 -5.34 3.06 -4.44
C ILE A 57 -6.46 3.88 -3.80
N ALA A 58 -6.18 5.15 -3.53
CA ALA A 58 -7.17 6.15 -3.15
C ALA A 58 -7.05 7.40 -4.03
N MET A 59 -8.20 7.95 -4.44
CA MET A 59 -8.31 9.20 -5.18
C MET A 59 -9.12 10.19 -4.37
N PHE A 60 -8.65 11.41 -4.26
CA PHE A 60 -9.29 12.48 -3.51
C PHE A 60 -8.93 13.85 -4.11
N ASN A 61 -9.78 14.84 -3.85
CA ASN A 61 -9.50 16.21 -4.23
C ASN A 61 -8.18 16.68 -3.60
N ALA A 62 -7.22 17.12 -4.41
CA ALA A 62 -5.87 17.45 -3.96
C ALA A 62 -5.83 18.60 -2.94
N LYS A 63 -6.82 19.49 -2.98
CA LYS A 63 -6.89 20.67 -2.11
C LYS A 63 -7.72 20.44 -0.85
N SER A 64 -8.90 19.81 -0.98
CA SER A 64 -9.85 19.64 0.13
C SER A 64 -9.74 18.29 0.86
N GLY A 65 -9.04 17.32 0.26
CA GLY A 65 -8.99 15.94 0.75
C GLY A 65 -10.32 15.20 0.61
N GLU A 66 -11.31 15.76 -0.10
CA GLU A 66 -12.60 15.10 -0.34
C GLU A 66 -12.39 13.78 -1.07
N PHE A 67 -12.84 12.70 -0.44
CA PHE A 67 -12.69 11.35 -0.95
C PHE A 67 -13.54 11.12 -2.19
N ILE A 68 -12.96 10.51 -3.22
CA ILE A 68 -13.62 10.24 -4.51
C ILE A 68 -13.73 8.75 -4.77
N TYR A 69 -12.61 8.01 -4.68
CA TYR A 69 -12.55 6.63 -5.12
C TYR A 69 -11.47 5.84 -4.39
N SER A 70 -11.69 4.54 -4.22
CA SER A 70 -10.66 3.60 -3.78
C SER A 70 -10.99 2.19 -4.27
N ASN A 71 -9.96 1.46 -4.66
CA ASN A 71 -10.01 0.01 -4.84
C ASN A 71 -8.74 -0.64 -4.29
N GLY A 72 -8.75 -1.96 -4.24
CA GLY A 72 -7.55 -2.69 -3.87
C GLY A 72 -7.81 -4.18 -3.69
N GLY A 73 -6.74 -4.88 -3.38
CA GLY A 73 -6.75 -6.33 -3.19
C GLY A 73 -5.35 -6.91 -3.22
N THR A 74 -5.23 -8.16 -3.67
CA THR A 74 -3.93 -8.80 -3.87
C THR A 74 -3.37 -8.50 -5.25
N TRP A 75 -2.04 -8.55 -5.37
CA TRP A 75 -1.35 -8.38 -6.64
C TRP A 75 -0.19 -9.37 -6.81
N GLU A 76 0.13 -9.65 -8.05
CA GLU A 76 1.31 -10.40 -8.48
C GLU A 76 1.90 -9.74 -9.72
N LEU A 77 3.22 -9.72 -9.85
CA LEU A 77 3.93 -9.19 -11.02
C LEU A 77 4.76 -10.29 -11.67
N ASN A 78 4.50 -10.54 -12.96
CA ASN A 78 5.27 -11.47 -13.77
C ASN A 78 5.81 -10.74 -15.00
N GLY A 79 7.11 -10.46 -15.00
CA GLY A 79 7.72 -9.56 -15.99
C GLY A 79 7.14 -8.15 -15.86
N ASN A 80 6.42 -7.71 -16.89
CA ASN A 80 5.70 -6.43 -16.90
C ASN A 80 4.17 -6.58 -16.77
N MET A 81 3.68 -7.80 -16.55
CA MET A 81 2.25 -8.07 -16.40
C MET A 81 1.86 -8.11 -14.93
N MET A 82 1.09 -7.11 -14.50
CA MET A 82 0.47 -7.03 -13.18
C MET A 82 -0.85 -7.78 -13.22
N THR A 83 -1.05 -8.68 -12.26
CA THR A 83 -2.33 -9.37 -12.05
C THR A 83 -2.86 -8.99 -10.67
N GLU A 84 -4.07 -8.47 -10.62
CA GLU A 84 -4.75 -8.07 -9.39
C GLU A 84 -6.03 -8.88 -9.19
N ARG A 85 -6.26 -9.31 -7.94
CA ARG A 85 -7.57 -9.78 -7.50
C ARG A 85 -8.23 -8.69 -6.66
N VAL A 86 -9.33 -8.16 -7.15
CA VAL A 86 -10.06 -7.06 -6.50
C VAL A 86 -10.79 -7.58 -5.25
N GLU A 87 -10.52 -6.98 -4.09
CA GLU A 87 -11.22 -7.30 -2.83
C GLU A 87 -12.22 -6.23 -2.42
N PHE A 88 -12.04 -5.01 -2.88
CA PHE A 88 -13.01 -3.92 -2.71
C PHE A 88 -12.88 -2.92 -3.85
N ASP A 89 -13.99 -2.30 -4.21
CA ASP A 89 -14.08 -1.22 -5.20
C ASP A 89 -15.25 -0.33 -4.84
N THR A 90 -15.00 0.97 -4.67
CA THR A 90 -16.02 1.92 -4.21
C THR A 90 -16.97 2.40 -5.30
N ALA A 91 -16.56 2.29 -6.57
CA ALA A 91 -17.37 2.70 -7.72
C ALA A 91 -18.13 1.53 -8.36
N ASN A 92 -17.59 0.30 -8.28
CA ASN A 92 -18.19 -0.85 -8.93
C ASN A 92 -17.99 -2.13 -8.10
N SER A 93 -18.98 -2.47 -7.28
CA SER A 93 -18.97 -3.67 -6.43
C SER A 93 -18.89 -4.98 -7.23
N GLU A 94 -19.34 -5.01 -8.50
CA GLU A 94 -19.28 -6.21 -9.33
C GLU A 94 -17.84 -6.60 -9.72
N ARG A 95 -16.90 -5.69 -9.60
CA ARG A 95 -15.46 -6.01 -9.78
C ARG A 95 -14.88 -6.85 -8.63
N VAL A 96 -15.52 -6.85 -7.46
CA VAL A 96 -15.04 -7.62 -6.30
C VAL A 96 -15.06 -9.12 -6.61
N GLY A 97 -13.89 -9.74 -6.43
CA GLY A 97 -13.62 -11.15 -6.77
C GLY A 97 -13.03 -11.35 -8.16
N ASN A 98 -13.10 -10.35 -9.06
CA ASN A 98 -12.53 -10.45 -10.39
C ASN A 98 -10.99 -10.42 -10.32
N ILE A 99 -10.39 -11.08 -11.31
CA ILE A 99 -8.97 -11.00 -11.59
C ILE A 99 -8.81 -10.13 -12.84
N ILE A 100 -7.96 -9.12 -12.75
CA ILE A 100 -7.60 -8.24 -13.85
C ILE A 100 -6.11 -8.31 -14.09
N THR A 101 -5.71 -8.30 -15.35
CA THR A 101 -4.30 -8.33 -15.75
C THR A 101 -4.04 -7.18 -16.72
N PHE A 102 -2.97 -6.44 -16.52
CA PHE A 102 -2.59 -5.28 -17.33
C PHE A 102 -1.08 -5.10 -17.34
N GLU A 103 -0.59 -4.41 -18.34
CA GLU A 103 0.83 -4.10 -18.47
C GLU A 103 1.21 -2.92 -17.57
N VAL A 104 2.39 -3.04 -16.91
CA VAL A 104 3.01 -1.96 -16.15
C VAL A 104 4.47 -1.79 -16.57
N THR A 105 4.94 -0.56 -16.53
CA THR A 105 6.37 -0.24 -16.62
C THR A 105 6.80 0.39 -15.31
N ILE A 106 7.81 -0.19 -14.67
CA ILE A 106 8.31 0.27 -13.37
C ILE A 106 9.78 0.66 -13.53
N THR A 107 10.11 1.86 -13.07
CA THR A 107 11.48 2.35 -12.89
C THR A 107 11.69 2.72 -11.42
N ASN A 108 12.88 3.22 -11.05
CA ASN A 108 13.12 3.62 -9.64
C ASN A 108 12.12 4.67 -9.17
N ASP A 109 11.73 5.59 -10.03
CA ASP A 109 10.95 6.80 -9.72
C ASP A 109 9.62 6.90 -10.46
N LYS A 110 9.31 5.98 -11.38
CA LYS A 110 8.06 6.00 -12.15
C LYS A 110 7.41 4.64 -12.25
N LEU A 111 6.08 4.62 -12.11
CA LEU A 111 5.21 3.51 -12.44
C LEU A 111 4.20 4.01 -13.48
N SER A 112 4.11 3.32 -14.61
CA SER A 112 3.23 3.70 -15.71
C SER A 112 2.35 2.53 -16.12
N LEU A 113 1.10 2.84 -16.46
CA LEU A 113 0.14 1.92 -17.05
C LEU A 113 -0.11 2.38 -18.49
N PRO A 114 0.57 1.80 -19.48
CA PRO A 114 0.54 2.31 -20.86
C PRO A 114 -0.87 2.37 -21.48
N GLU A 115 -1.72 1.39 -21.19
CA GLU A 115 -3.08 1.30 -21.76
C GLU A 115 -4.01 2.42 -21.28
N SER A 116 -3.78 2.96 -20.08
CA SER A 116 -4.63 4.01 -19.49
C SER A 116 -3.97 5.38 -19.44
N ASP A 117 -2.74 5.49 -19.94
CA ASP A 117 -1.90 6.71 -19.86
C ASP A 117 -1.72 7.24 -18.43
N TRP A 118 -1.65 6.31 -17.46
CA TRP A 118 -1.43 6.65 -16.06
C TRP A 118 0.05 6.63 -15.74
N HIS A 119 0.53 7.72 -15.18
CA HIS A 119 1.93 7.90 -14.79
C HIS A 119 2.00 8.33 -13.33
N PHE A 120 2.64 7.51 -12.52
CA PHE A 120 2.85 7.78 -11.10
C PHE A 120 4.32 8.06 -10.83
N SER A 121 4.60 8.99 -9.92
CA SER A 121 5.91 9.21 -9.34
C SER A 121 6.04 8.48 -8.01
N ARG A 122 7.23 7.94 -7.72
CA ARG A 122 7.47 7.26 -6.44
C ARG A 122 7.53 8.26 -5.30
N ILE A 123 6.84 7.94 -4.20
CA ILE A 123 6.90 8.68 -2.94
C ILE A 123 7.94 8.04 -2.03
N ASP A 124 7.88 6.72 -1.86
CA ASP A 124 8.82 5.91 -1.08
C ASP A 124 8.92 4.49 -1.64
N ASP A 125 9.92 3.75 -1.22
CA ASP A 125 10.22 2.37 -1.65
C ASP A 125 9.73 1.30 -0.66
N GLY A 126 8.85 1.67 0.26
CA GLY A 126 8.30 0.78 1.28
C GLY A 126 9.09 0.74 2.57
N GLY A 127 10.24 1.41 2.66
CA GLY A 127 11.07 1.49 3.86
C GLY A 127 11.57 2.91 4.14
N PRO A 128 12.24 3.11 5.29
CA PRO A 128 12.16 2.27 6.48
C PRO A 128 10.83 2.47 7.22
N GLY A 129 10.36 1.47 7.93
CA GLY A 129 9.17 1.59 8.79
C GLY A 129 8.88 0.29 9.52
N ASP A 130 8.70 0.35 10.82
CA ASP A 130 8.40 -0.84 11.64
C ASP A 130 7.03 -1.44 11.34
N LEU A 131 6.16 -0.67 10.67
CA LEU A 131 4.77 -1.02 10.38
C LEU A 131 4.47 -1.12 8.87
N ASN A 132 5.48 -1.02 8.00
CA ASN A 132 5.27 -1.24 6.57
C ASN A 132 4.69 -2.64 6.33
N GLY A 133 3.77 -2.76 5.37
CA GLY A 133 3.06 -4.01 5.11
C GLY A 133 1.55 -3.85 5.13
N ALA A 134 0.84 -4.96 5.15
CA ALA A 134 -0.60 -5.02 5.29
C ALA A 134 -0.97 -5.68 6.64
N TRP A 135 -1.93 -5.10 7.35
CA TRP A 135 -2.34 -5.52 8.68
C TRP A 135 -3.84 -5.70 8.76
N LEU A 136 -4.30 -6.78 9.38
CA LEU A 136 -5.71 -7.02 9.66
C LEU A 136 -6.01 -6.75 11.14
N MET A 137 -7.06 -6.02 11.44
CA MET A 137 -7.52 -5.83 12.80
C MET A 137 -8.02 -7.17 13.36
N SER A 138 -7.17 -7.82 14.14
CA SER A 138 -7.38 -9.15 14.70
C SER A 138 -8.00 -9.14 16.09
N GLY A 139 -8.02 -8.01 16.80
CA GLY A 139 -8.60 -7.93 18.13
C GLY A 139 -8.60 -6.54 18.73
N ARG A 140 -9.06 -6.48 19.97
CA ARG A 140 -9.05 -5.26 20.79
C ARG A 140 -9.07 -5.61 22.25
N TYR A 141 -8.64 -4.68 23.08
CA TYR A 141 -8.93 -4.72 24.51
C TYR A 141 -10.18 -3.90 24.82
N ARG A 142 -11.10 -4.48 25.58
CA ARG A 142 -12.30 -3.80 26.08
C ARG A 142 -12.48 -4.11 27.54
N ASN A 143 -12.57 -3.10 28.39
CA ASN A 143 -12.64 -3.22 29.84
C ASN A 143 -11.51 -4.10 30.44
N GLY A 144 -10.31 -4.00 29.86
CA GLY A 144 -9.15 -4.80 30.27
C GLY A 144 -9.08 -6.22 29.71
N GLU A 145 -10.13 -6.69 29.04
CA GLU A 145 -10.20 -8.04 28.46
C GLU A 145 -9.80 -8.02 26.97
N LYS A 146 -8.97 -8.98 26.57
CA LYS A 146 -8.57 -9.21 25.18
C LYS A 146 -9.69 -9.92 24.43
N GLN A 147 -10.24 -9.29 23.39
CA GLN A 147 -11.26 -9.82 22.50
C GLN A 147 -10.68 -10.02 21.12
N MET A 148 -10.46 -11.26 20.73
CA MET A 148 -9.96 -11.60 19.39
C MET A 148 -11.12 -11.81 18.41
N ARG A 149 -10.83 -11.62 17.12
CA ARG A 149 -11.74 -11.89 16.01
C ARG A 149 -11.07 -12.79 14.98
N ASN A 150 -11.86 -13.56 14.26
CA ASN A 150 -11.37 -14.32 13.14
C ASN A 150 -11.18 -13.39 11.93
N THR A 151 -9.95 -13.31 11.43
CA THR A 151 -9.55 -12.49 10.28
C THR A 151 -9.74 -13.20 8.94
N ASP A 152 -10.02 -14.52 8.92
CA ASP A 152 -10.38 -15.26 7.69
C ASP A 152 -11.80 -14.94 7.19
N ARG A 153 -12.61 -14.24 8.00
CA ARG A 153 -13.96 -13.84 7.59
C ARG A 153 -13.94 -12.87 6.39
N PRO A 154 -14.99 -12.89 5.54
CA PRO A 154 -15.11 -11.95 4.42
C PRO A 154 -15.05 -10.48 4.84
N ARG A 155 -15.62 -10.14 6.01
CA ARG A 155 -15.56 -8.81 6.60
C ARG A 155 -14.18 -8.52 7.19
N LYS A 156 -13.49 -7.57 6.58
CA LYS A 156 -12.14 -7.17 6.96
C LYS A 156 -12.08 -5.69 7.37
N THR A 157 -11.14 -5.39 8.26
CA THR A 157 -10.61 -4.04 8.46
C THR A 157 -9.10 -4.17 8.31
N MET A 158 -8.56 -3.55 7.28
CA MET A 158 -7.16 -3.62 6.91
C MET A 158 -6.50 -2.26 7.04
N LYS A 159 -5.25 -2.22 7.44
CA LYS A 159 -4.33 -1.11 7.19
C LYS A 159 -3.26 -1.59 6.21
N ILE A 160 -2.93 -0.78 5.23
CA ILE A 160 -1.78 -0.97 4.36
C ILE A 160 -0.87 0.24 4.52
N LEU A 161 0.43 -0.03 4.72
CA LEU A 161 1.42 1.00 4.98
C LEU A 161 2.64 0.77 4.08
N SER A 162 3.16 1.87 3.52
CA SER A 162 4.49 1.93 2.90
C SER A 162 5.51 2.48 3.90
N GLY A 163 6.61 3.08 3.47
CA GLY A 163 7.57 3.75 4.34
C GLY A 163 7.02 5.01 5.03
N THR A 164 6.10 5.73 4.35
CA THR A 164 5.59 7.03 4.80
C THR A 164 4.09 7.21 4.68
N ARG A 165 3.40 6.31 3.97
CA ARG A 165 1.98 6.41 3.65
C ARG A 165 1.20 5.30 4.31
N PHE A 166 -0.03 5.60 4.71
CA PHE A 166 -0.97 4.59 5.20
C PHE A 166 -2.35 4.79 4.59
N GLN A 167 -3.08 3.69 4.52
CA GLN A 167 -4.51 3.69 4.27
C GLN A 167 -5.16 2.61 5.13
N TRP A 168 -6.24 2.92 5.85
CA TRP A 168 -7.11 1.94 6.45
C TRP A 168 -8.34 1.74 5.58
N ILE A 169 -8.81 0.50 5.46
CA ILE A 169 -9.97 0.13 4.65
C ILE A 169 -10.82 -0.88 5.41
N ALA A 170 -12.13 -0.65 5.42
CA ALA A 170 -13.12 -1.61 5.92
C ALA A 170 -14.02 -2.06 4.76
N PHE A 171 -14.10 -3.37 4.53
CA PHE A 171 -14.83 -3.96 3.41
C PHE A 171 -15.34 -5.36 3.74
N ASP A 172 -16.19 -5.92 2.88
CA ASP A 172 -16.74 -7.27 2.96
C ASP A 172 -16.71 -7.90 1.57
N THR A 173 -15.88 -8.92 1.38
CA THR A 173 -15.67 -9.54 0.05
C THR A 173 -16.83 -10.43 -0.38
N GLU A 174 -17.60 -11.01 0.55
CA GLU A 174 -18.77 -11.84 0.23
C GLU A 174 -19.97 -10.98 -0.17
N LYS A 175 -20.21 -9.92 0.60
CA LYS A 175 -21.29 -8.96 0.32
C LYS A 175 -20.92 -7.94 -0.74
N LYS A 176 -19.67 -7.93 -1.18
CA LYS A 176 -19.11 -6.93 -2.10
C LYS A 176 -19.33 -5.48 -1.62
N GLU A 177 -19.25 -5.27 -0.31
CA GLU A 177 -19.57 -3.99 0.31
C GLU A 177 -18.31 -3.25 0.77
N PHE A 178 -18.15 -2.03 0.33
CA PHE A 178 -17.24 -1.07 0.92
C PHE A 178 -17.89 -0.44 2.16
N LYS A 179 -17.11 -0.30 3.25
CA LYS A 179 -17.61 0.23 4.53
C LYS A 179 -16.99 1.56 4.92
N GLY A 180 -15.79 1.86 4.42
CA GLY A 180 -15.11 3.12 4.67
C GLY A 180 -13.61 3.01 4.55
N THR A 181 -12.96 4.15 4.33
CA THR A 181 -11.52 4.30 4.25
C THR A 181 -11.08 5.68 4.71
N GLY A 182 -9.83 5.79 5.07
CA GLY A 182 -9.11 7.04 5.27
C GLY A 182 -7.61 6.77 5.22
N GLY A 183 -6.83 7.79 5.00
CA GLY A 183 -5.40 7.64 4.87
C GLY A 183 -4.66 8.97 4.80
N GLY A 184 -3.36 8.87 4.63
CA GLY A 184 -2.47 10.02 4.58
C GLY A 184 -1.03 9.63 4.84
N THR A 185 -0.30 10.46 5.58
CA THR A 185 1.07 10.18 5.99
C THR A 185 1.13 9.63 7.41
N TYR A 186 2.18 8.89 7.72
CA TYR A 186 2.47 8.45 9.08
C TYR A 186 3.95 8.49 9.40
N THR A 187 4.24 8.45 10.70
CA THR A 187 5.59 8.26 11.24
C THR A 187 5.57 7.27 12.40
N THR A 188 6.70 6.58 12.61
CA THR A 188 6.96 5.73 13.79
C THR A 188 8.24 6.22 14.45
N VAL A 189 8.12 6.91 15.59
CA VAL A 189 9.26 7.47 16.34
C VAL A 189 9.03 7.22 17.81
N ASP A 190 10.03 6.67 18.49
CA ASP A 190 10.04 6.46 19.96
C ASP A 190 8.79 5.76 20.50
N GLY A 191 8.30 4.72 19.80
CA GLY A 191 7.10 3.99 20.19
C GLY A 191 5.78 4.74 19.95
N LYS A 192 5.85 5.84 19.20
CA LYS A 192 4.70 6.62 18.74
C LYS A 192 4.43 6.37 17.28
N TYR A 193 3.19 6.05 16.96
CA TYR A 193 2.64 6.02 15.62
C TYR A 193 1.75 7.23 15.44
N SER A 194 2.14 8.14 14.56
CA SER A 194 1.41 9.39 14.30
C SER A 194 0.86 9.39 12.88
N GLU A 195 -0.46 9.56 12.73
CA GLU A 195 -1.18 9.67 11.46
C GLU A 195 -1.50 11.14 11.16
N ASN A 196 -1.26 11.59 9.93
CA ASN A 196 -1.82 12.85 9.41
C ASN A 196 -2.83 12.49 8.32
N ILE A 197 -4.10 12.83 8.53
CA ILE A 197 -5.21 12.44 7.68
C ILE A 197 -5.30 13.37 6.46
N GLU A 198 -5.13 12.83 5.26
CA GLU A 198 -5.25 13.58 4.00
C GLU A 198 -6.60 13.34 3.30
N PHE A 199 -7.27 12.22 3.57
CA PHE A 199 -8.62 11.95 3.09
C PHE A 199 -9.37 11.02 4.05
N PHE A 200 -10.72 11.16 4.07
CA PHE A 200 -11.56 10.33 4.92
C PHE A 200 -12.97 10.19 4.30
N SER A 201 -13.35 8.98 3.89
CA SER A 201 -14.54 8.72 3.07
C SER A 201 -15.89 9.01 3.73
N ARG A 202 -15.94 9.05 5.07
CA ARG A 202 -17.20 9.20 5.81
C ARG A 202 -17.41 10.61 6.39
N ASP A 203 -16.34 11.35 6.55
CA ASP A 203 -16.39 12.64 7.26
C ASP A 203 -15.18 13.50 6.88
N ASN A 204 -15.37 14.37 5.91
CA ASN A 204 -14.29 15.22 5.39
C ASN A 204 -13.71 16.18 6.44
N SER A 205 -14.42 16.42 7.56
CA SER A 205 -13.91 17.25 8.66
C SER A 205 -12.72 16.62 9.40
N ARG A 206 -12.41 15.34 9.11
CA ARG A 206 -11.21 14.64 9.62
C ARG A 206 -9.94 14.99 8.86
N VAL A 207 -10.05 15.53 7.67
CA VAL A 207 -8.90 15.95 6.85
C VAL A 207 -8.14 17.04 7.59
N GLY A 208 -6.81 16.91 7.63
CA GLY A 208 -5.92 17.79 8.36
C GLY A 208 -5.73 17.45 9.85
N MET A 209 -6.48 16.46 10.38
CA MET A 209 -6.25 16.00 11.76
C MET A 209 -4.97 15.18 11.85
N SER A 210 -4.24 15.39 12.96
CA SER A 210 -3.14 14.52 13.37
C SER A 210 -3.56 13.70 14.58
N LEU A 211 -3.33 12.39 14.52
CA LEU A 211 -3.65 11.44 15.58
C LEU A 211 -2.37 10.73 16.04
N GLU A 212 -2.14 10.71 17.35
CA GLU A 212 -1.00 10.02 17.94
C GLU A 212 -1.43 8.82 18.75
N PHE A 213 -0.71 7.70 18.55
CA PHE A 213 -0.94 6.44 19.24
C PHE A 213 0.37 5.90 19.79
N ASN A 214 0.31 5.18 20.89
CA ASN A 214 1.40 4.30 21.27
C ASN A 214 1.31 3.02 20.45
N TYR A 215 2.45 2.52 19.98
CA TYR A 215 2.52 1.25 19.29
C TYR A 215 3.70 0.42 19.79
N ASN A 216 3.57 -0.86 19.71
CA ASN A 216 4.65 -1.84 19.84
C ASN A 216 4.29 -3.12 19.10
N ILE A 217 5.31 -3.91 18.76
CA ILE A 217 5.13 -5.23 18.17
C ILE A 217 5.32 -6.27 19.27
N GLU A 218 4.28 -7.05 19.54
CA GLU A 218 4.27 -8.14 20.52
C GLU A 218 4.00 -9.47 19.83
N LYS A 219 5.01 -10.33 19.74
CA LYS A 219 4.92 -11.66 19.09
C LYS A 219 4.42 -11.62 17.64
N GLY A 220 4.75 -10.55 16.93
CA GLY A 220 4.30 -10.33 15.54
C GLY A 220 2.99 -9.54 15.41
N ASP A 221 2.26 -9.33 16.50
CA ASP A 221 1.06 -8.49 16.50
C ASP A 221 1.43 -7.02 16.74
N TRP A 222 0.85 -6.11 15.97
CA TRP A 222 0.91 -4.67 16.23
C TRP A 222 -0.15 -4.28 17.27
N ILE A 223 0.30 -3.85 18.43
CA ILE A 223 -0.54 -3.30 19.50
C ILE A 223 -0.65 -1.79 19.29
N HIS A 224 -1.87 -1.32 19.10
CA HIS A 224 -2.21 0.06 18.74
C HIS A 224 -3.11 0.69 19.81
N LYS A 225 -2.58 1.65 20.58
CA LYS A 225 -3.26 2.22 21.74
C LYS A 225 -3.26 3.74 21.73
N GLY A 226 -4.43 4.35 21.88
CA GLY A 226 -4.59 5.80 21.89
C GLY A 226 -6.04 6.23 22.02
N LYS A 227 -6.40 7.24 21.22
CA LYS A 227 -7.78 7.74 21.10
C LYS A 227 -8.18 7.78 19.63
N THR A 228 -9.44 7.48 19.37
CA THR A 228 -10.04 7.68 18.03
C THR A 228 -10.10 9.17 17.69
N SER A 229 -10.37 9.51 16.44
CA SER A 229 -10.63 10.89 16.00
C SER A 229 -11.85 11.56 16.69
N LYS A 230 -12.65 10.78 17.45
CA LYS A 230 -13.75 11.28 18.28
C LYS A 230 -13.37 11.45 19.75
N GLY A 231 -12.11 11.09 20.13
CA GLY A 231 -11.62 11.15 21.49
C GLY A 231 -11.88 9.89 22.33
N ASP A 232 -12.58 8.88 21.79
CA ASP A 232 -12.86 7.63 22.49
C ASP A 232 -11.58 6.80 22.68
N PRO A 233 -11.42 6.08 23.80
CA PRO A 233 -10.29 5.18 24.00
C PRO A 233 -10.22 4.10 22.92
N LEU A 234 -9.01 3.85 22.41
CA LEU A 234 -8.73 2.85 21.42
C LEU A 234 -7.59 1.96 21.91
N HIS A 235 -7.75 0.64 21.82
CA HIS A 235 -6.72 -0.34 22.09
C HIS A 235 -6.97 -1.55 21.21
N GLU A 236 -6.32 -1.56 20.05
CA GLU A 236 -6.49 -2.53 18.98
C GLU A 236 -5.30 -3.45 18.86
N ILE A 237 -5.52 -4.61 18.27
CA ILE A 237 -4.53 -5.63 17.95
C ILE A 237 -4.65 -5.86 16.44
N TRP A 238 -3.53 -5.78 15.75
CA TRP A 238 -3.43 -5.97 14.32
C TRP A 238 -2.44 -7.09 14.05
N GLU A 239 -2.84 -8.10 13.30
CA GLU A 239 -1.95 -9.14 12.81
C GLU A 239 -1.47 -8.81 11.40
N GLU A 240 -0.25 -9.19 11.08
CA GLU A 240 0.28 -9.02 9.73
C GLU A 240 -0.52 -9.88 8.75
N ARG A 241 -0.90 -9.27 7.64
CA ARG A 241 -1.61 -9.94 6.56
C ARG A 241 -0.63 -10.52 5.56
N ILE A 242 -0.42 -11.82 5.61
CA ILE A 242 0.51 -12.55 4.73
C ILE A 242 -0.20 -13.36 3.63
N LYS A 243 -1.54 -13.42 3.66
CA LYS A 243 -2.39 -14.16 2.70
C LYS A 243 -3.56 -13.31 2.24
#